data_d08e662b632b076dfaf50ffe93901e5c
#
_entry.id   d08e662b632b076dfaf50ffe93901e5c
#
_cell.length_a   1.000
_cell.length_b   1.000
_cell.length_c   1.000
_cell.angle_alpha   90.00
_cell.angle_beta   90.00
_cell.angle_gamma   90.00
#
_symmetry.space_group_name_H-M   'P 1'
#
loop_
_entity.id
_entity.type
_entity.pdbx_description
1 polymer ?
#
loop_
_entity_poly.entity_id
_entity_poly.type
_entity_poly.pdbx_seq_one_letter_code
_entity_poly.pdbx_strand_id
1 'polypeptide(L)'
;MKNKFTVFMVLMVGAMLLLAGCGTNSDSASGSSNDNTFKVGMEAGYAPFNWTQNNDSNGAVKINGSSEYAGGYDVEIAKKVAEGLGKELVIVKTEWDGLVPALVSGKIDAIIAGMSPTAERKETIDFSDSYYKSNLVMVVKKGSKYENAASIQDFKGAKVTAQLNTFHYSVIDQIEGVEKKTAMDNFPAMRVALESGVIDGYVSERPEGVSASTANDKFAMVEFSDGFETSEEDTSIAVGLQKGSDLTEKINKILADIKEEERTSIMDNAIKNQPAAE
;
A
#
# COMPACT_ATOMS: atom_id res chain seq x y z
N MET A 1 -11.35 -51.69 -62.08
CA MET A 1 -10.89 -50.87 -60.95
C MET A 1 -11.77 -49.63 -60.73
N LYS A 2 -13.10 -49.75 -60.78
CA LYS A 2 -14.03 -48.61 -60.63
C LYS A 2 -15.07 -48.78 -59.50
N ASN A 3 -15.09 -49.87 -58.75
CA ASN A 3 -16.14 -50.16 -57.77
C ASN A 3 -15.68 -50.10 -56.27
N LYS A 4 -14.42 -49.82 -56.01
CA LYS A 4 -13.92 -49.73 -54.63
C LYS A 4 -13.92 -48.29 -54.03
N PHE A 5 -14.08 -47.29 -54.88
CA PHE A 5 -14.08 -45.88 -54.45
C PHE A 5 -15.44 -45.36 -54.02
N THR A 6 -16.51 -45.95 -54.54
CA THR A 6 -17.90 -45.55 -54.29
C THR A 6 -18.45 -46.09 -52.96
N VAL A 7 -17.93 -47.24 -52.49
CA VAL A 7 -18.37 -47.84 -51.20
C VAL A 7 -17.71 -47.13 -49.98
N PHE A 8 -16.54 -46.53 -50.19
CA PHE A 8 -15.87 -45.79 -49.11
C PHE A 8 -16.48 -44.42 -48.84
N MET A 9 -17.14 -43.81 -49.83
CA MET A 9 -17.75 -42.50 -49.72
C MET A 9 -19.15 -42.56 -49.09
N VAL A 10 -19.87 -43.67 -49.14
CA VAL A 10 -21.19 -43.85 -48.53
C VAL A 10 -21.08 -44.19 -47.03
N LEU A 11 -19.96 -44.79 -46.59
CA LEU A 11 -19.72 -45.08 -45.17
C LEU A 11 -19.25 -43.84 -44.35
N MET A 12 -18.77 -42.76 -44.99
CA MET A 12 -18.36 -41.53 -44.33
C MET A 12 -19.49 -40.52 -44.11
N VAL A 13 -20.61 -40.66 -44.84
CA VAL A 13 -21.78 -39.76 -44.70
C VAL A 13 -22.75 -40.24 -43.58
N GLY A 14 -22.66 -41.53 -43.21
CA GLY A 14 -23.52 -42.11 -42.15
C GLY A 14 -23.03 -41.84 -40.71
N ALA A 15 -21.80 -41.35 -40.52
CA ALA A 15 -21.20 -41.10 -39.19
C ALA A 15 -21.34 -39.63 -38.71
N MET A 16 -21.93 -38.71 -39.50
CA MET A 16 -22.03 -37.27 -39.19
C MET A 16 -23.38 -36.81 -38.61
N LEU A 17 -24.29 -37.72 -38.29
CA LEU A 17 -25.64 -37.36 -37.83
C LEU A 17 -25.95 -37.69 -36.35
N LEU A 18 -24.93 -38.03 -35.53
CA LEU A 18 -25.13 -38.33 -34.12
C LEU A 18 -24.37 -37.39 -33.13
N LEU A 19 -23.92 -36.20 -33.56
CA LEU A 19 -23.27 -35.19 -32.68
C LEU A 19 -24.04 -33.86 -32.67
N ALA A 20 -25.34 -33.88 -32.70
CA ALA A 20 -26.17 -32.70 -32.42
C ALA A 20 -26.90 -32.87 -31.08
N GLY A 21 -26.21 -32.66 -29.98
CA GLY A 21 -26.83 -32.80 -28.66
C GLY A 21 -25.88 -32.60 -27.48
N CYS A 22 -25.03 -31.59 -27.53
CA CYS A 22 -24.50 -30.98 -26.31
C CYS A 22 -24.53 -29.48 -26.49
N GLY A 23 -25.57 -28.88 -25.91
CA GLY A 23 -25.59 -27.45 -25.64
C GLY A 23 -24.40 -27.11 -24.79
N THR A 24 -23.35 -26.58 -25.39
CA THR A 24 -22.33 -25.84 -24.65
C THR A 24 -23.00 -24.56 -24.19
N ASN A 25 -23.52 -24.56 -22.97
CA ASN A 25 -23.51 -23.34 -22.19
C ASN A 25 -22.05 -22.87 -22.23
N SER A 26 -21.80 -21.82 -22.96
CA SER A 26 -20.66 -20.99 -22.77
C SER A 26 -20.88 -20.29 -21.42
N ASP A 27 -20.59 -21.00 -20.33
CA ASP A 27 -20.27 -20.36 -19.09
C ASP A 27 -19.02 -19.54 -19.41
N SER A 28 -19.25 -18.28 -19.72
CA SER A 28 -18.27 -17.24 -19.51
C SER A 28 -17.77 -17.49 -18.10
N ALA A 29 -16.53 -17.93 -17.98
CA ALA A 29 -15.81 -17.91 -16.71
C ALA A 29 -15.60 -16.43 -16.32
N SER A 30 -16.69 -15.77 -15.89
CA SER A 30 -16.58 -14.72 -14.91
C SER A 30 -16.09 -15.46 -13.68
N GLY A 31 -14.82 -15.28 -13.35
CA GLY A 31 -14.26 -15.77 -12.10
C GLY A 31 -15.19 -15.34 -11.00
N SER A 32 -15.89 -16.29 -10.40
CA SER A 32 -16.56 -16.11 -9.13
C SER A 32 -15.46 -15.77 -8.14
N SER A 33 -15.13 -14.48 -8.05
CA SER A 33 -14.50 -13.95 -6.86
C SER A 33 -15.42 -14.38 -5.73
N ASN A 34 -14.86 -15.09 -4.74
CA ASN A 34 -15.58 -15.43 -3.53
C ASN A 34 -16.17 -14.12 -3.01
N ASP A 35 -17.45 -13.93 -3.19
CA ASP A 35 -18.16 -12.66 -2.92
C ASP A 35 -18.11 -12.26 -1.44
N ASN A 36 -17.56 -13.16 -0.62
CA ASN A 36 -17.39 -13.04 0.83
C ASN A 36 -16.00 -12.51 1.28
N THR A 37 -15.04 -12.27 0.37
CA THR A 37 -13.72 -11.76 0.74
C THR A 37 -13.55 -10.29 0.39
N PHE A 38 -12.72 -9.59 1.16
CA PHE A 38 -12.25 -8.23 0.89
C PHE A 38 -10.72 -8.25 0.83
N LYS A 39 -10.19 -8.14 -0.38
CA LYS A 39 -8.75 -8.21 -0.65
C LYS A 39 -8.14 -6.84 -0.55
N VAL A 40 -7.28 -6.64 0.44
CA VAL A 40 -6.61 -5.36 0.68
C VAL A 40 -5.13 -5.48 0.32
N GLY A 41 -4.68 -4.61 -0.58
CA GLY A 41 -3.27 -4.47 -0.94
C GLY A 41 -2.54 -3.54 0.01
N MET A 42 -1.34 -3.95 0.43
CA MET A 42 -0.38 -3.14 1.17
C MET A 42 1.04 -3.63 0.94
N GLU A 43 2.02 -2.74 1.18
CA GLU A 43 3.44 -3.05 1.01
C GLU A 43 3.96 -3.99 2.11
N ALA A 44 3.39 -3.89 3.31
CA ALA A 44 3.80 -4.58 4.53
C ALA A 44 5.30 -4.37 4.87
N GLY A 45 5.79 -3.16 4.61
CA GLY A 45 7.15 -2.70 4.84
C GLY A 45 7.23 -1.26 5.35
N TYR A 46 6.11 -0.66 5.75
CA TYR A 46 5.95 0.74 6.15
C TYR A 46 5.44 0.86 7.59
N ALA A 47 6.25 0.46 8.59
CA ALA A 47 5.87 0.64 10.00
C ALA A 47 5.81 2.14 10.36
N PRO A 48 4.84 2.56 11.20
CA PRO A 48 3.86 1.77 11.94
C PRO A 48 2.54 1.54 11.19
N PHE A 49 2.43 2.00 9.94
CA PHE A 49 1.21 1.80 9.14
C PHE A 49 1.00 0.33 8.80
N ASN A 50 1.98 -0.33 8.23
CA ASN A 50 1.93 -1.75 7.93
C ASN A 50 3.33 -2.36 7.90
N TRP A 51 3.48 -3.58 8.45
CA TRP A 51 4.74 -4.31 8.47
C TRP A 51 4.51 -5.82 8.35
N THR A 52 5.57 -6.55 8.06
CA THR A 52 5.60 -8.03 8.06
C THR A 52 6.14 -8.56 9.38
N GLN A 53 5.52 -9.63 9.91
CA GLN A 53 5.98 -10.36 11.09
C GLN A 53 5.73 -11.87 10.94
N ASN A 54 6.38 -12.68 11.80
CA ASN A 54 6.41 -14.15 11.67
C ASN A 54 5.25 -14.88 12.36
N ASN A 55 4.38 -14.18 13.09
CA ASN A 55 3.27 -14.77 13.84
C ASN A 55 2.06 -13.84 13.89
N ASP A 56 0.96 -14.31 14.46
CA ASP A 56 -0.32 -13.61 14.57
C ASP A 56 -0.44 -12.70 15.81
N SER A 57 0.67 -12.46 16.54
CA SER A 57 0.63 -11.58 17.71
C SER A 57 0.14 -10.18 17.35
N ASN A 58 -0.38 -9.46 18.37
CA ASN A 58 -0.89 -8.11 18.24
C ASN A 58 -1.97 -7.93 17.14
N GLY A 59 -2.72 -9.02 16.88
CA GLY A 59 -3.80 -9.00 15.92
C GLY A 59 -3.37 -9.01 14.44
N ALA A 60 -2.13 -9.38 14.13
CA ALA A 60 -1.66 -9.47 12.75
C ALA A 60 -2.46 -10.50 11.94
N VAL A 61 -2.65 -10.20 10.67
CA VAL A 61 -3.42 -11.00 9.71
C VAL A 61 -2.49 -11.73 8.77
N LYS A 62 -2.76 -13.01 8.52
CA LYS A 62 -1.95 -13.82 7.61
C LYS A 62 -1.94 -13.22 6.20
N ILE A 63 -0.73 -13.06 5.64
CA ILE A 63 -0.56 -12.60 4.26
C ILE A 63 -0.94 -13.74 3.31
N ASN A 64 -1.78 -13.43 2.32
CA ASN A 64 -2.23 -14.41 1.34
C ASN A 64 -1.05 -15.04 0.57
N GLY A 65 -1.00 -16.36 0.55
CA GLY A 65 0.06 -17.10 -0.14
C GLY A 65 1.43 -17.11 0.58
N SER A 66 1.50 -16.59 1.83
CA SER A 66 2.73 -16.55 2.64
C SER A 66 2.57 -17.28 3.96
N SER A 67 3.69 -17.60 4.62
CA SER A 67 3.72 -18.03 6.03
C SER A 67 3.74 -16.85 7.00
N GLU A 68 3.96 -15.63 6.50
CA GLU A 68 4.09 -14.39 7.27
C GLU A 68 2.74 -13.71 7.52
N TYR A 69 2.76 -12.74 8.40
CA TYR A 69 1.60 -11.95 8.83
C TYR A 69 1.86 -10.47 8.64
N ALA A 70 0.81 -9.71 8.33
CA ALA A 70 0.83 -8.26 8.30
C ALA A 70 0.25 -7.70 9.60
N GLY A 71 0.93 -6.75 10.22
CA GLY A 71 0.49 -5.97 11.36
C GLY A 71 0.57 -4.47 11.07
N GLY A 72 0.01 -3.65 11.96
CA GLY A 72 0.08 -2.20 11.87
C GLY A 72 -1.25 -1.49 11.83
N TYR A 73 -1.18 -0.18 11.78
CA TYR A 73 -2.34 0.71 11.78
C TYR A 73 -3.30 0.40 10.62
N ASP A 74 -2.76 0.25 9.40
CA ASP A 74 -3.54 -0.05 8.20
C ASP A 74 -4.25 -1.39 8.28
N VAL A 75 -3.62 -2.39 8.93
CA VAL A 75 -4.22 -3.70 9.13
C VAL A 75 -5.43 -3.60 10.06
N GLU A 76 -5.35 -2.80 11.13
CA GLU A 76 -6.48 -2.57 12.03
C GLU A 76 -7.62 -1.81 11.34
N ILE A 77 -7.31 -0.81 10.51
CA ILE A 77 -8.31 -0.13 9.67
C ILE A 77 -8.92 -1.11 8.68
N ALA A 78 -8.12 -1.95 8.01
CA ALA A 78 -8.62 -2.95 7.06
C ALA A 78 -9.56 -3.97 7.71
N LYS A 79 -9.30 -4.40 8.95
CA LYS A 79 -10.21 -5.26 9.72
C LYS A 79 -11.56 -4.60 9.95
N LYS A 80 -11.56 -3.34 10.41
CA LYS A 80 -12.80 -2.60 10.66
C LYS A 80 -13.60 -2.40 9.38
N VAL A 81 -12.93 -2.10 8.27
CA VAL A 81 -13.57 -1.96 6.97
C VAL A 81 -14.18 -3.30 6.52
N ALA A 82 -13.42 -4.40 6.60
CA ALA A 82 -13.90 -5.72 6.21
C ALA A 82 -15.10 -6.17 7.08
N GLU A 83 -15.02 -5.98 8.40
CA GLU A 83 -16.10 -6.26 9.34
C GLU A 83 -17.36 -5.46 9.01
N GLY A 84 -17.22 -4.14 8.79
CA GLY A 84 -18.33 -3.27 8.43
C GLY A 84 -18.96 -3.60 7.06
N LEU A 85 -18.19 -4.19 6.14
CA LEU A 85 -18.67 -4.72 4.87
C LEU A 85 -19.27 -6.14 4.99
N GLY A 86 -19.13 -6.81 6.15
CA GLY A 86 -19.54 -8.20 6.35
C GLY A 86 -18.71 -9.20 5.55
N LYS A 87 -17.44 -8.89 5.30
CA LYS A 87 -16.51 -9.67 4.47
C LYS A 87 -15.32 -10.19 5.26
N GLU A 88 -14.72 -11.29 4.80
CA GLU A 88 -13.47 -11.82 5.32
C GLU A 88 -12.29 -11.02 4.75
N LEU A 89 -11.41 -10.50 5.62
CA LEU A 89 -10.22 -9.77 5.22
C LEU A 89 -9.15 -10.70 4.65
N VAL A 90 -8.64 -10.35 3.47
CA VAL A 90 -7.50 -11.01 2.83
C VAL A 90 -6.43 -9.97 2.55
N ILE A 91 -5.26 -10.08 3.21
CA ILE A 91 -4.12 -9.19 2.94
C ILE A 91 -3.30 -9.71 1.77
N VAL A 92 -3.09 -8.86 0.78
CA VAL A 92 -2.26 -9.12 -0.40
C VAL A 92 -1.03 -8.21 -0.35
N LYS A 93 0.11 -8.80 0.02
CA LYS A 93 1.39 -8.06 0.01
C LYS A 93 1.79 -7.76 -1.43
N THR A 94 2.04 -6.50 -1.71
CA THR A 94 2.35 -6.00 -3.06
C THR A 94 3.32 -4.84 -2.93
N GLU A 95 4.40 -4.85 -3.70
CA GLU A 95 5.33 -3.72 -3.74
C GLU A 95 4.59 -2.41 -4.05
N TRP A 96 5.09 -1.30 -3.54
CA TRP A 96 4.42 0.01 -3.60
C TRP A 96 3.92 0.36 -5.02
N ASP A 97 4.79 0.27 -6.02
CA ASP A 97 4.46 0.58 -7.42
C ASP A 97 3.45 -0.39 -8.06
N GLY A 98 3.28 -1.56 -7.45
CA GLY A 98 2.32 -2.58 -7.89
C GLY A 98 0.90 -2.38 -7.36
N LEU A 99 0.68 -1.52 -6.34
CA LEU A 99 -0.61 -1.38 -5.65
C LEU A 99 -1.71 -0.85 -6.58
N VAL A 100 -1.48 0.29 -7.23
CA VAL A 100 -2.46 0.88 -8.17
C VAL A 100 -2.75 -0.04 -9.35
N PRO A 101 -1.75 -0.62 -10.04
CA PRO A 101 -1.97 -1.65 -11.07
C PRO A 101 -2.76 -2.87 -10.56
N ALA A 102 -2.50 -3.36 -9.34
CA ALA A 102 -3.23 -4.49 -8.76
C ALA A 102 -4.70 -4.13 -8.51
N LEU A 103 -4.98 -2.92 -8.03
CA LEU A 103 -6.34 -2.41 -7.83
C LEU A 103 -7.09 -2.29 -9.16
N VAL A 104 -6.50 -1.63 -10.15
CA VAL A 104 -7.12 -1.41 -11.47
C VAL A 104 -7.40 -2.73 -12.18
N SER A 105 -6.53 -3.72 -12.03
CA SER A 105 -6.73 -5.07 -12.62
C SER A 105 -7.68 -5.97 -11.83
N GLY A 106 -8.20 -5.54 -10.68
CA GLY A 106 -9.11 -6.33 -9.84
C GLY A 106 -8.43 -7.47 -9.07
N LYS A 107 -7.10 -7.46 -8.93
CA LYS A 107 -6.37 -8.42 -8.07
C LYS A 107 -6.62 -8.14 -6.58
N ILE A 108 -6.84 -6.89 -6.24
CA ILE A 108 -7.24 -6.41 -4.91
C ILE A 108 -8.48 -5.54 -5.04
N ASP A 109 -9.28 -5.45 -3.99
CA ASP A 109 -10.52 -4.68 -3.92
C ASP A 109 -10.27 -3.26 -3.41
N ALA A 110 -9.23 -3.08 -2.59
CA ALA A 110 -8.84 -1.79 -2.02
C ALA A 110 -7.34 -1.72 -1.74
N ILE A 111 -6.80 -0.49 -1.66
CA ILE A 111 -5.47 -0.19 -1.14
C ILE A 111 -5.64 0.46 0.23
N ILE A 112 -5.09 -0.15 1.29
CA ILE A 112 -4.98 0.44 2.63
C ILE A 112 -3.51 0.31 3.03
N ALA A 113 -2.72 1.34 2.73
CA ALA A 113 -1.26 1.25 2.70
C ALA A 113 -0.56 2.59 3.00
N GLY A 114 -1.13 3.44 3.86
CA GLY A 114 -0.57 4.78 4.10
C GLY A 114 -0.60 5.67 2.83
N MET A 115 -1.56 5.45 1.93
CA MET A 115 -1.56 6.10 0.62
C MET A 115 -2.30 7.44 0.63
N SER A 116 -1.62 8.50 0.21
CA SER A 116 -2.22 9.83 0.05
C SER A 116 -3.06 9.93 -1.22
N PRO A 117 -4.25 10.57 -1.18
CA PRO A 117 -5.13 10.79 -2.32
C PRO A 117 -4.67 11.97 -3.19
N THR A 118 -3.42 11.90 -3.69
CA THR A 118 -2.87 12.97 -4.53
C THR A 118 -3.69 13.19 -5.81
N ALA A 119 -3.63 14.39 -6.37
CA ALA A 119 -4.34 14.74 -7.61
C ALA A 119 -4.00 13.77 -8.76
N GLU A 120 -2.72 13.39 -8.91
CA GLU A 120 -2.26 12.43 -9.91
C GLU A 120 -2.93 11.05 -9.74
N ARG A 121 -2.96 10.52 -8.51
CA ARG A 121 -3.60 9.22 -8.24
C ARG A 121 -5.09 9.24 -8.48
N LYS A 122 -5.76 10.36 -8.17
CA LYS A 122 -7.18 10.58 -8.42
C LYS A 122 -7.56 10.56 -9.90
N GLU A 123 -6.63 10.71 -10.82
CA GLU A 123 -6.89 10.51 -12.26
C GLU A 123 -7.22 9.04 -12.57
N THR A 124 -6.60 8.09 -11.86
CA THR A 124 -6.67 6.65 -12.14
C THR A 124 -7.59 5.88 -11.21
N ILE A 125 -7.64 6.23 -9.93
CA ILE A 125 -8.40 5.55 -8.88
C ILE A 125 -9.23 6.54 -8.07
N ASP A 126 -10.23 6.05 -7.34
CA ASP A 126 -10.99 6.84 -6.37
C ASP A 126 -10.46 6.61 -4.96
N PHE A 127 -10.83 7.50 -4.04
CA PHE A 127 -10.43 7.43 -2.64
C PHE A 127 -11.63 7.62 -1.73
N SER A 128 -11.56 7.00 -0.55
CA SER A 128 -12.46 7.27 0.56
C SER A 128 -12.18 8.64 1.19
N ASP A 129 -12.99 9.00 2.19
CA ASP A 129 -12.60 10.00 3.18
C ASP A 129 -11.31 9.58 3.89
N SER A 130 -10.56 10.57 4.39
CA SER A 130 -9.29 10.32 5.08
C SER A 130 -9.49 9.53 6.38
N TYR A 131 -8.66 8.49 6.58
CA TYR A 131 -8.62 7.76 7.83
C TYR A 131 -7.44 8.15 8.73
N TYR A 132 -6.48 8.94 8.21
CA TYR A 132 -5.38 9.52 8.96
C TYR A 132 -4.91 10.84 8.32
N LYS A 133 -4.33 11.73 9.12
CA LYS A 133 -3.63 12.93 8.65
C LYS A 133 -2.29 13.02 9.36
N SER A 134 -1.26 13.39 8.63
CA SER A 134 0.10 13.47 9.14
C SER A 134 0.81 14.74 8.64
N ASN A 135 1.95 15.04 9.26
CA ASN A 135 2.88 16.07 8.81
C ASN A 135 4.15 15.41 8.29
N LEU A 136 4.85 16.08 7.37
CA LEU A 136 6.14 15.64 6.90
C LEU A 136 7.23 15.92 7.93
N VAL A 137 8.16 14.99 8.02
CA VAL A 137 9.35 15.05 8.85
C VAL A 137 10.56 14.60 8.05
N MET A 138 11.75 14.83 8.60
CA MET A 138 12.97 14.22 8.12
C MET A 138 13.49 13.21 9.14
N VAL A 139 13.87 12.02 8.68
CA VAL A 139 14.59 11.05 9.50
C VAL A 139 16.07 11.16 9.15
N VAL A 140 16.90 11.31 10.18
CA VAL A 140 18.34 11.54 10.06
C VAL A 140 19.12 10.64 11.02
N LYS A 141 20.45 10.56 10.88
CA LYS A 141 21.30 9.95 11.90
C LYS A 141 21.30 10.79 13.16
N LYS A 142 21.15 10.12 14.30
CA LYS A 142 21.35 10.72 15.61
C LYS A 142 22.81 11.19 15.76
N GLY A 143 23.02 12.35 16.35
CA GLY A 143 24.34 12.97 16.46
C GLY A 143 24.86 13.60 15.17
N SER A 144 24.09 13.56 14.05
CA SER A 144 24.46 14.30 12.84
C SER A 144 24.23 15.79 13.00
N LYS A 145 24.87 16.60 12.15
CA LYS A 145 24.65 18.05 12.13
C LYS A 145 23.20 18.46 11.81
N TYR A 146 22.41 17.52 11.30
CA TYR A 146 21.03 17.76 10.90
C TYR A 146 20.00 17.42 11.98
N GLU A 147 20.40 16.79 13.09
CA GLU A 147 19.46 16.34 14.14
C GLU A 147 18.67 17.48 14.78
N ASN A 148 19.26 18.67 14.83
CA ASN A 148 18.66 19.86 15.44
C ASN A 148 18.24 20.90 14.38
N ALA A 149 18.02 20.49 13.13
CA ALA A 149 17.54 21.40 12.08
C ALA A 149 16.14 21.94 12.43
N ALA A 150 15.96 23.25 12.29
CA ALA A 150 14.69 23.92 12.55
C ALA A 150 13.89 24.22 11.27
N SER A 151 14.58 24.30 10.15
CA SER A 151 14.02 24.54 8.82
C SER A 151 14.48 23.46 7.83
N ILE A 152 13.67 23.21 6.81
CA ILE A 152 14.08 22.36 5.71
C ILE A 152 15.33 22.91 5.00
N GLN A 153 15.57 24.22 5.03
CA GLN A 153 16.73 24.85 4.41
C GLN A 153 18.06 24.54 5.12
N ASP A 154 18.03 24.06 6.36
CA ASP A 154 19.21 23.58 7.07
C ASP A 154 19.81 22.31 6.40
N PHE A 155 19.07 21.68 5.51
CA PHE A 155 19.49 20.53 4.69
C PHE A 155 20.19 20.91 3.38
N LYS A 156 20.57 22.18 3.20
CA LYS A 156 21.38 22.61 2.05
C LYS A 156 22.66 21.77 1.96
N GLY A 157 22.90 21.13 0.80
CA GLY A 157 24.03 20.24 0.55
C GLY A 157 23.93 18.86 1.21
N ALA A 158 22.80 18.55 1.87
CA ALA A 158 22.55 17.21 2.39
C ALA A 158 22.14 16.26 1.25
N LYS A 159 22.51 14.98 1.41
CA LYS A 159 22.07 13.89 0.54
C LYS A 159 20.71 13.41 1.03
N VAL A 160 19.64 13.80 0.36
CA VAL A 160 18.27 13.49 0.76
C VAL A 160 17.57 12.63 -0.29
N THR A 161 16.78 11.67 0.17
CA THR A 161 15.90 10.85 -0.66
C THR A 161 14.51 10.71 -0.06
N ALA A 162 13.63 10.03 -0.76
CA ALA A 162 12.35 9.53 -0.27
C ALA A 162 11.91 8.33 -1.10
N GLN A 163 10.75 7.77 -0.78
CA GLN A 163 10.21 6.62 -1.50
C GLN A 163 9.80 7.01 -2.93
N LEU A 164 10.07 6.10 -3.87
CA LEU A 164 9.73 6.22 -5.28
C LEU A 164 8.21 6.41 -5.47
N ASN A 165 7.83 7.22 -6.46
CA ASN A 165 6.44 7.49 -6.81
C ASN A 165 5.57 8.00 -5.64
N THR A 166 6.20 8.82 -4.77
CA THR A 166 5.51 9.53 -3.69
C THR A 166 5.74 11.04 -3.79
N PHE A 167 4.80 11.81 -3.26
CA PHE A 167 4.97 13.27 -3.12
C PHE A 167 6.12 13.62 -2.16
N HIS A 168 6.48 12.74 -1.22
CA HIS A 168 7.67 12.89 -0.36
C HIS A 168 8.95 13.13 -1.18
N TYR A 169 9.07 12.48 -2.31
CA TYR A 169 10.24 12.68 -3.18
C TYR A 169 10.19 14.03 -3.90
N SER A 170 9.00 14.49 -4.29
CA SER A 170 8.81 15.76 -4.98
C SER A 170 9.10 16.96 -4.07
N VAL A 171 8.71 16.91 -2.79
CA VAL A 171 8.91 18.04 -1.88
C VAL A 171 10.38 18.30 -1.54
N ILE A 172 11.29 17.34 -1.80
CA ILE A 172 12.74 17.53 -1.64
C ILE A 172 13.24 18.72 -2.47
N ASP A 173 12.61 19.01 -3.60
CA ASP A 173 12.98 20.14 -4.47
C ASP A 173 12.75 21.51 -3.82
N GLN A 174 12.03 21.58 -2.70
CA GLN A 174 11.85 22.80 -1.90
C GLN A 174 13.10 23.14 -1.08
N ILE A 175 14.06 22.22 -0.92
CA ILE A 175 15.30 22.45 -0.19
C ILE A 175 16.34 23.02 -1.14
N GLU A 176 16.73 24.30 -0.94
CA GLU A 176 17.69 24.97 -1.81
C GLU A 176 19.06 24.31 -1.76
N GLY A 177 19.57 23.86 -2.91
CA GLY A 177 20.91 23.28 -3.02
C GLY A 177 21.08 21.93 -2.34
N VAL A 178 20.00 21.19 -2.11
CA VAL A 178 20.04 19.80 -1.64
C VAL A 178 20.71 18.88 -2.68
N GLU A 179 21.43 17.86 -2.23
CA GLU A 179 21.85 16.75 -3.10
C GLU A 179 20.74 15.68 -3.12
N LYS A 180 19.74 15.87 -3.99
CA LYS A 180 18.63 14.93 -4.15
C LYS A 180 19.14 13.61 -4.71
N LYS A 181 19.08 12.56 -3.90
CA LYS A 181 19.51 11.20 -4.29
C LYS A 181 18.36 10.48 -5.01
N THR A 182 18.70 9.44 -5.76
CA THR A 182 17.69 8.59 -6.42
C THR A 182 16.67 8.09 -5.41
N ALA A 183 15.39 8.17 -5.77
CA ALA A 183 14.31 7.62 -4.96
C ALA A 183 14.52 6.12 -4.71
N MET A 184 14.07 5.64 -3.55
CA MET A 184 14.23 4.24 -3.13
C MET A 184 12.87 3.53 -3.08
N ASP A 185 12.88 2.22 -3.22
CA ASP A 185 11.67 1.43 -3.38
C ASP A 185 10.82 1.40 -2.09
N ASN A 186 11.46 1.38 -0.92
CA ASN A 186 10.78 1.19 0.37
C ASN A 186 11.54 1.79 1.56
N PHE A 187 10.88 1.90 2.70
CA PHE A 187 11.45 2.45 3.94
C PHE A 187 12.60 1.62 4.51
N PRO A 188 12.57 0.28 4.53
CA PRO A 188 13.73 -0.52 4.94
C PRO A 188 15.00 -0.19 4.16
N ALA A 189 14.91 -0.02 2.84
CA ALA A 189 16.06 0.37 2.01
C ALA A 189 16.61 1.76 2.38
N MET A 190 15.72 2.73 2.64
CA MET A 190 16.12 4.07 3.07
C MET A 190 16.79 4.06 4.44
N ARG A 191 16.31 3.28 5.39
CA ARG A 191 16.90 3.11 6.72
C ARG A 191 18.31 2.53 6.62
N VAL A 192 18.52 1.50 5.80
CA VAL A 192 19.86 0.93 5.52
C VAL A 192 20.79 1.97 4.87
N ALA A 193 20.29 2.73 3.89
CA ALA A 193 21.08 3.78 3.24
C ALA A 193 21.45 4.91 4.20
N LEU A 194 20.56 5.28 5.10
CA LEU A 194 20.82 6.26 6.15
C LEU A 194 21.87 5.73 7.14
N GLU A 195 21.71 4.51 7.63
CA GLU A 195 22.66 3.90 8.58
C GLU A 195 24.07 3.77 7.98
N SER A 196 24.18 3.40 6.72
CA SER A 196 25.47 3.28 6.02
C SER A 196 26.09 4.64 5.62
N GLY A 197 25.32 5.75 5.69
CA GLY A 197 25.79 7.10 5.30
C GLY A 197 25.79 7.36 3.81
N VAL A 198 25.06 6.55 3.03
CA VAL A 198 24.78 6.80 1.60
C VAL A 198 23.90 8.04 1.44
N ILE A 199 22.97 8.23 2.37
CA ILE A 199 22.15 9.43 2.52
C ILE A 199 22.33 10.07 3.88
N ASP A 200 22.00 11.35 4.00
CA ASP A 200 22.02 12.11 5.25
C ASP A 200 20.64 12.19 5.89
N GLY A 201 19.58 12.00 5.11
CA GLY A 201 18.20 11.95 5.58
C GLY A 201 17.22 11.47 4.52
N TYR A 202 16.03 11.10 4.96
CA TYR A 202 14.91 10.82 4.06
C TYR A 202 13.63 11.49 4.57
N VAL A 203 12.79 11.93 3.62
CA VAL A 203 11.48 12.52 3.93
C VAL A 203 10.48 11.41 4.24
N SER A 204 9.70 11.60 5.28
CA SER A 204 8.65 10.69 5.72
C SER A 204 7.51 11.42 6.43
N GLU A 205 6.48 10.69 6.82
CA GLU A 205 5.46 11.18 7.75
C GLU A 205 5.86 10.98 9.20
N ARG A 206 5.28 11.82 10.08
CA ARG A 206 5.57 11.81 11.51
C ARG A 206 5.44 10.44 12.18
N PRO A 207 4.40 9.60 11.93
CA PRO A 207 4.32 8.27 12.56
C PRO A 207 5.51 7.38 12.21
N GLU A 208 5.95 7.38 10.95
CA GLU A 208 7.13 6.63 10.53
C GLU A 208 8.41 7.18 11.14
N GLY A 209 8.56 8.50 11.21
CA GLY A 209 9.70 9.14 11.87
C GLY A 209 9.80 8.76 13.35
N VAL A 210 8.67 8.74 14.08
CA VAL A 210 8.59 8.24 15.46
C VAL A 210 8.95 6.76 15.50
N SER A 211 8.39 5.96 14.61
CA SER A 211 8.67 4.52 14.48
C SER A 211 10.16 4.26 14.28
N ALA A 212 10.77 4.91 13.30
CA ALA A 212 12.19 4.73 12.97
C ALA A 212 13.11 5.08 14.15
N SER A 213 12.86 6.24 14.80
CA SER A 213 13.68 6.71 15.94
C SER A 213 13.45 5.91 17.22
N THR A 214 12.29 5.26 17.38
CA THR A 214 11.99 4.39 18.52
C THR A 214 12.57 3.00 18.32
N ALA A 215 12.49 2.45 17.11
CA ALA A 215 12.97 1.11 16.77
C ALA A 215 14.52 1.05 16.68
N ASN A 216 15.18 2.16 16.37
CA ASN A 216 16.62 2.23 16.21
C ASN A 216 17.19 3.52 16.84
N ASP A 217 17.98 3.37 17.90
CA ASP A 217 18.57 4.47 18.66
C ASP A 217 19.65 5.29 17.89
N LYS A 218 20.03 4.84 16.68
CA LYS A 218 20.92 5.57 15.77
C LYS A 218 20.19 6.61 14.92
N PHE A 219 18.85 6.63 14.93
CA PHE A 219 18.04 7.56 14.15
C PHE A 219 17.41 8.63 15.03
N ALA A 220 17.15 9.77 14.43
CA ALA A 220 16.38 10.87 15.02
C ALA A 220 15.36 11.36 13.99
N MET A 221 14.17 11.67 14.49
CA MET A 221 13.15 12.37 13.73
C MET A 221 13.33 13.87 13.92
N VAL A 222 13.29 14.63 12.83
CA VAL A 222 13.36 16.10 12.83
C VAL A 222 12.00 16.64 12.40
N GLU A 223 11.34 17.37 13.30
CA GLU A 223 10.14 18.14 13.02
C GLU A 223 10.56 19.60 12.76
N PHE A 224 9.90 20.26 11.83
CA PHE A 224 10.26 21.61 11.42
C PHE A 224 9.25 22.63 11.93
N SER A 225 9.75 23.79 12.35
CA SER A 225 8.93 24.98 12.54
C SER A 225 8.63 25.69 11.22
N ASP A 226 9.54 25.53 10.25
CA ASP A 226 9.41 25.99 8.86
C ASP A 226 9.63 24.75 7.97
N GLY A 227 8.54 24.02 7.70
CA GLY A 227 8.53 22.71 7.05
C GLY A 227 8.25 22.79 5.55
N PHE A 228 7.93 21.63 5.00
CA PHE A 228 7.55 21.51 3.60
C PHE A 228 6.17 22.12 3.34
N GLU A 229 6.03 22.84 2.23
CA GLU A 229 4.73 23.22 1.69
C GLU A 229 4.06 21.99 1.08
N THR A 230 2.83 21.68 1.53
CA THR A 230 2.05 20.51 1.07
C THR A 230 0.58 20.91 0.95
N SER A 231 -0.15 20.21 0.09
CA SER A 231 -1.61 20.30 0.09
C SER A 231 -2.22 19.48 1.24
N GLU A 232 -3.47 19.75 1.59
CA GLU A 232 -4.21 18.94 2.56
C GLU A 232 -4.37 17.49 2.07
N GLU A 233 -4.49 17.28 0.76
CA GLU A 233 -4.60 15.97 0.13
C GLU A 233 -3.31 15.17 0.24
N ASP A 234 -2.14 15.82 0.09
CA ASP A 234 -0.84 15.15 0.19
C ASP A 234 -0.60 14.58 1.60
N THR A 235 -1.02 15.33 2.63
CA THR A 235 -0.84 14.92 4.03
C THR A 235 -1.98 14.08 4.59
N SER A 236 -3.03 13.84 3.82
CA SER A 236 -4.11 12.91 4.14
C SER A 236 -3.78 11.49 3.70
N ILE A 237 -4.33 10.50 4.40
CA ILE A 237 -4.22 9.08 4.05
C ILE A 237 -5.62 8.51 3.91
N ALA A 238 -5.90 7.84 2.78
CA ALA A 238 -7.24 7.36 2.44
C ALA A 238 -7.19 5.97 1.80
N VAL A 239 -8.33 5.29 1.78
CA VAL A 239 -8.48 3.98 1.11
C VAL A 239 -8.57 4.20 -0.38
N GLY A 240 -7.64 3.62 -1.15
CA GLY A 240 -7.71 3.62 -2.61
C GLY A 240 -8.70 2.57 -3.12
N LEU A 241 -9.54 2.95 -4.08
CA LEU A 241 -10.61 2.14 -4.64
C LEU A 241 -10.63 2.24 -6.16
N GLN A 242 -11.16 1.24 -6.86
CA GLN A 242 -11.36 1.35 -8.29
C GLN A 242 -12.25 2.56 -8.63
N LYS A 243 -11.97 3.16 -9.78
CA LYS A 243 -12.74 4.30 -10.28
C LYS A 243 -14.22 3.96 -10.40
N GLY A 244 -15.09 4.76 -9.78
CA GLY A 244 -16.54 4.55 -9.76
C GLY A 244 -17.01 3.40 -8.86
N SER A 245 -16.19 2.97 -7.89
CA SER A 245 -16.53 1.87 -6.97
C SER A 245 -17.74 2.21 -6.10
N ASP A 246 -18.67 1.29 -5.97
CA ASP A 246 -19.81 1.36 -5.05
C ASP A 246 -19.42 1.15 -3.57
N LEU A 247 -18.17 0.79 -3.32
CA LEU A 247 -17.62 0.62 -1.97
C LEU A 247 -17.29 1.96 -1.30
N THR A 248 -17.03 3.02 -2.07
CA THR A 248 -16.57 4.32 -1.54
C THR A 248 -17.49 4.86 -0.44
N GLU A 249 -18.79 4.97 -0.71
CA GLU A 249 -19.75 5.47 0.28
C GLU A 249 -19.91 4.54 1.50
N LYS A 250 -19.83 3.23 1.28
CA LYS A 250 -19.93 2.23 2.36
C LYS A 250 -18.73 2.35 3.30
N ILE A 251 -17.53 2.45 2.71
CA ILE A 251 -16.27 2.60 3.46
C ILE A 251 -16.26 3.94 4.20
N ASN A 252 -16.69 5.03 3.58
CA ASN A 252 -16.76 6.32 4.25
C ASN A 252 -17.65 6.27 5.50
N LYS A 253 -18.79 5.59 5.46
CA LYS A 253 -19.66 5.38 6.63
C LYS A 253 -18.94 4.61 7.73
N ILE A 254 -18.24 3.52 7.37
CA ILE A 254 -17.49 2.71 8.33
C ILE A 254 -16.35 3.54 8.96
N LEU A 255 -15.63 4.31 8.15
CA LEU A 255 -14.56 5.17 8.65
C LEU A 255 -15.06 6.29 9.56
N ALA A 256 -16.24 6.84 9.28
CA ALA A 256 -16.86 7.88 10.13
C ALA A 256 -17.23 7.38 11.54
N ASP A 257 -17.51 6.08 11.68
CA ASP A 257 -17.80 5.44 12.97
C ASP A 257 -16.54 5.23 13.85
N ILE A 258 -15.34 5.27 13.26
CA ILE A 258 -14.07 5.17 13.98
C ILE A 258 -13.71 6.54 14.53
N LYS A 259 -13.86 6.72 15.84
CA LYS A 259 -13.58 7.98 16.53
C LYS A 259 -12.10 8.31 16.54
N GLU A 260 -11.79 9.62 16.67
CA GLU A 260 -10.40 10.10 16.67
C GLU A 260 -9.58 9.50 17.81
N GLU A 261 -10.17 9.35 19.01
CA GLU A 261 -9.47 8.73 20.15
C GLU A 261 -9.12 7.27 19.84
N GLU A 262 -9.99 6.57 19.11
CA GLU A 262 -9.74 5.19 18.70
C GLU A 262 -8.63 5.13 17.64
N ARG A 263 -8.64 6.00 16.64
CA ARG A 263 -7.57 6.13 15.63
C ARG A 263 -6.22 6.40 16.27
N THR A 264 -6.17 7.34 17.23
CA THR A 264 -4.97 7.64 18.00
C THR A 264 -4.48 6.42 18.78
N SER A 265 -5.38 5.72 19.47
CA SER A 265 -5.04 4.52 20.23
C SER A 265 -4.50 3.39 19.34
N ILE A 266 -5.08 3.21 18.13
CA ILE A 266 -4.59 2.21 17.16
C ILE A 266 -3.17 2.58 16.70
N MET A 267 -2.90 3.85 16.40
CA MET A 267 -1.58 4.31 15.97
C MET A 267 -0.55 4.15 17.10
N ASP A 268 -0.87 4.55 18.32
CA ASP A 268 0.03 4.40 19.48
C ASP A 268 0.36 2.92 19.74
N ASN A 269 -0.63 2.04 19.61
CA ASN A 269 -0.43 0.60 19.72
C ASN A 269 0.43 0.06 18.58
N ALA A 270 0.26 0.55 17.35
CA ALA A 270 1.08 0.16 16.21
C ALA A 270 2.55 0.55 16.43
N ILE A 271 2.82 1.80 16.85
CA ILE A 271 4.18 2.26 17.18
C ILE A 271 4.81 1.40 18.27
N LYS A 272 4.04 1.05 19.32
CA LYS A 272 4.55 0.26 20.47
C LYS A 272 4.85 -1.19 20.10
N ASN A 273 4.04 -1.79 19.23
CA ASN A 273 4.05 -3.23 18.94
C ASN A 273 4.78 -3.58 17.63
N GLN A 274 5.31 -2.59 16.92
CA GLN A 274 6.09 -2.85 15.70
C GLN A 274 7.29 -3.75 15.99
N PRO A 275 7.74 -4.57 15.03
CA PRO A 275 8.97 -5.33 15.18
C PRO A 275 10.15 -4.40 15.44
N ALA A 276 11.10 -4.84 16.26
CA ALA A 276 12.39 -4.16 16.36
C ALA A 276 13.03 -4.08 14.96
N ALA A 277 13.70 -2.99 14.66
CA ALA A 277 14.49 -2.90 13.44
C ALA A 277 15.59 -3.98 13.48
N GLU A 278 15.55 -4.92 12.52
CA GLU A 278 16.61 -5.91 12.34
C GLU A 278 17.86 -5.26 11.73
#